data_e15f8f639d048a7c090d8c8a78b205a2
#
_entry.id   e15f8f639d048a7c090d8c8a78b205a2
#
_cell.length_a   1.000
_cell.length_b   1.000
_cell.length_c   1.000
_cell.angle_alpha   90.00
_cell.angle_beta   90.00
_cell.angle_gamma   90.00
#
_symmetry.space_group_name_H-M   'P 1'
#
loop_
_entity.id
_entity.type
_entity.pdbx_description
1 polymer ?
#
loop_
_entity_poly.entity_id
_entity_poly.type
_entity_poly.pdbx_seq_one_letter_code
_entity_poly.pdbx_strand_id
1 'polypeptide(L)'
;MCTDKYAVRDYIREKGLEDILIPVVGGPWENVEDVDFDSLPDSFALKATHGCKMNYLVADKKQLDRKKCKAEMSRWLATTYGAYSMEPHYLTIPHRIYAEEFLADAAQLTDYKFHCANGEPLFVLTVYDRKTDGDNGMSLSFDIDRSPAGCYNNYRVLWIGLYHLPSNGFAEAPTTASLLK
;
A
#
# COMPACT_ATOMS: atom_id res chain seq x y z
N MET A 1 -11.16 5.27 9.00
CA MET A 1 -10.57 6.17 7.98
C MET A 1 -9.19 5.70 7.54
N CYS A 2 -8.19 5.57 8.41
CA CYS A 2 -6.81 5.24 8.00
C CYS A 2 -6.60 3.84 7.38
N THR A 3 -7.51 2.90 7.58
CA THR A 3 -7.44 1.55 6.99
C THR A 3 -7.99 1.49 5.56
N ASP A 4 -8.91 2.40 5.20
CA ASP A 4 -9.38 2.55 3.82
C ASP A 4 -8.26 3.17 2.97
N LYS A 5 -7.74 2.42 2.01
CA LYS A 5 -6.60 2.83 1.18
C LYS A 5 -6.88 4.06 0.31
N TYR A 6 -8.15 4.34 0.04
CA TYR A 6 -8.54 5.51 -0.71
C TYR A 6 -8.84 6.70 0.22
N ALA A 7 -9.63 6.51 1.26
CA ALA A 7 -10.03 7.58 2.17
C ALA A 7 -8.86 8.12 3.04
N VAL A 8 -7.85 7.29 3.32
CA VAL A 8 -6.64 7.75 4.05
C VAL A 8 -5.89 8.87 3.32
N ARG A 9 -6.06 8.96 2.01
CA ARG A 9 -5.41 9.99 1.18
C ARG A 9 -5.86 11.41 1.56
N ASP A 10 -7.14 11.57 1.93
CA ASP A 10 -7.65 12.87 2.38
C ASP A 10 -7.03 13.26 3.72
N TYR A 11 -6.90 12.32 4.64
CA TYR A 11 -6.20 12.55 5.90
C TYR A 11 -4.73 12.95 5.69
N ILE A 12 -4.04 12.30 4.76
CA ILE A 12 -2.64 12.63 4.42
C ILE A 12 -2.54 14.05 3.84
N ARG A 13 -3.47 14.45 2.97
CA ARG A 13 -3.55 15.84 2.44
C ARG A 13 -3.81 16.85 3.54
N GLU A 14 -4.73 16.56 4.46
CA GLU A 14 -5.00 17.42 5.62
C GLU A 14 -3.76 17.64 6.51
N LYS A 15 -2.83 16.67 6.50
CA LYS A 15 -1.55 16.79 7.20
C LYS A 15 -0.46 17.50 6.40
N GLY A 16 -0.77 17.97 5.19
CA GLY A 16 0.21 18.63 4.33
C GLY A 16 1.29 17.68 3.75
N LEU A 17 0.96 16.40 3.65
CA LEU A 17 1.88 15.34 3.20
C LEU A 17 1.46 14.77 1.83
N GLU A 18 0.79 15.55 1.00
CA GLU A 18 0.27 15.08 -0.30
C GLU A 18 1.37 14.60 -1.25
N ASP A 19 2.58 15.14 -1.13
CA ASP A 19 3.73 14.80 -1.97
C ASP A 19 4.16 13.33 -1.85
N ILE A 20 3.76 12.64 -0.77
CA ILE A 20 4.05 11.22 -0.59
C ILE A 20 3.00 10.30 -1.22
N LEU A 21 1.89 10.85 -1.72
CA LEU A 21 0.82 10.07 -2.30
C LEU A 21 1.12 9.69 -3.73
N ILE A 22 1.08 8.38 -4.03
CA ILE A 22 1.09 7.92 -5.42
C ILE A 22 -0.15 8.48 -6.12
N PRO A 23 -0.03 9.11 -7.31
CA PRO A 23 -1.17 9.68 -8.01
C PRO A 23 -2.27 8.65 -8.28
N VAL A 24 -3.53 9.03 -8.06
CA VAL A 24 -4.70 8.26 -8.53
C VAL A 24 -4.94 8.62 -9.98
N VAL A 25 -5.01 7.60 -10.82
CA VAL A 25 -5.24 7.74 -12.27
C VAL A 25 -6.64 7.30 -12.69
N GLY A 26 -7.45 6.77 -11.77
CA GLY A 26 -8.84 6.42 -12.04
C GLY A 26 -9.61 5.91 -10.81
N GLY A 27 -10.93 6.01 -10.84
CA GLY A 27 -11.84 5.60 -9.77
C GLY A 27 -12.06 6.68 -8.70
N PRO A 28 -12.62 6.35 -7.53
CA PRO A 28 -12.97 4.98 -7.14
C PRO A 28 -14.26 4.48 -7.77
N TRP A 29 -14.34 3.19 -8.10
CA TRP A 29 -15.49 2.52 -8.69
C TRP A 29 -16.09 1.50 -7.72
N GLU A 30 -17.41 1.46 -7.64
CA GLU A 30 -18.18 0.47 -6.87
C GLU A 30 -18.59 -0.72 -7.74
N ASN A 31 -18.62 -0.54 -9.06
CA ASN A 31 -18.93 -1.58 -10.03
C ASN A 31 -17.79 -1.77 -11.01
N VAL A 32 -17.51 -3.02 -11.36
CA VAL A 32 -16.45 -3.36 -12.32
C VAL A 32 -16.75 -2.82 -13.72
N GLU A 33 -18.04 -2.70 -14.07
CA GLU A 33 -18.45 -2.22 -15.38
C GLU A 33 -18.22 -0.71 -15.57
N ASP A 34 -18.07 0.04 -14.49
CA ASP A 34 -17.76 1.48 -14.53
C ASP A 34 -16.28 1.75 -14.87
N VAL A 35 -15.45 0.70 -14.88
CA VAL A 35 -14.02 0.84 -15.17
C VAL A 35 -13.79 1.00 -16.67
N ASP A 36 -13.48 2.21 -17.08
CA ASP A 36 -13.04 2.50 -18.45
C ASP A 36 -11.52 2.30 -18.57
N PHE A 37 -11.12 1.11 -19.00
CA PHE A 37 -9.70 0.79 -19.22
C PHE A 37 -9.06 1.64 -20.34
N ASP A 38 -9.84 2.18 -21.24
CA ASP A 38 -9.29 2.94 -22.36
C ASP A 38 -8.83 4.33 -21.92
N SER A 39 -9.50 4.91 -20.90
CA SER A 39 -9.10 6.17 -20.29
C SER A 39 -7.88 6.07 -19.36
N LEU A 40 -7.54 4.85 -18.90
CA LEU A 40 -6.37 4.65 -18.02
C LEU A 40 -5.05 4.73 -18.81
N PRO A 41 -3.94 5.13 -18.16
CA PRO A 41 -2.62 5.17 -18.79
C PRO A 41 -2.17 3.77 -19.26
N ASP A 42 -1.03 3.70 -19.95
CA ASP A 42 -0.49 2.42 -20.46
C ASP A 42 -0.05 1.47 -19.35
N SER A 43 0.31 2.00 -18.20
CA SER A 43 0.63 1.22 -17.01
C SER A 43 -0.04 1.79 -15.76
N PHE A 44 -0.58 0.93 -14.91
CA PHE A 44 -1.29 1.32 -13.69
C PHE A 44 -1.37 0.15 -12.69
N ALA A 45 -1.75 0.46 -11.46
CA ALA A 45 -2.01 -0.53 -10.42
C ALA A 45 -3.46 -0.40 -9.94
N LEU A 46 -4.28 -1.44 -10.10
CA LEU A 46 -5.62 -1.51 -9.51
C LEU A 46 -5.53 -2.00 -8.07
N LYS A 47 -6.28 -1.36 -7.17
CA LYS A 47 -6.31 -1.72 -5.75
C LYS A 47 -7.74 -1.67 -5.21
N ALA A 48 -8.08 -2.64 -4.36
CA ALA A 48 -9.30 -2.57 -3.58
C ALA A 48 -9.07 -1.79 -2.28
N THR A 49 -10.08 -1.03 -1.83
CA THR A 49 -10.00 -0.17 -0.64
C THR A 49 -10.03 -0.95 0.67
N HIS A 50 -10.71 -2.11 0.69
CA HIS A 50 -11.27 -2.80 1.86
C HIS A 50 -10.59 -4.12 2.23
N GLY A 51 -9.36 -4.36 1.79
CA GLY A 51 -8.65 -5.60 2.12
C GLY A 51 -7.17 -5.57 1.78
N CYS A 52 -6.45 -6.63 2.14
CA CYS A 52 -5.04 -6.82 1.83
C CYS A 52 -4.86 -7.76 0.63
N LYS A 53 -3.74 -7.63 -0.09
CA LYS A 53 -3.38 -8.45 -1.25
C LYS A 53 -4.38 -8.40 -2.42
N MET A 54 -5.25 -7.38 -2.44
CA MET A 54 -6.20 -7.11 -3.51
C MET A 54 -5.64 -6.01 -4.41
N ASN A 55 -4.64 -6.38 -5.21
CA ASN A 55 -3.98 -5.51 -6.18
C ASN A 55 -3.69 -6.26 -7.49
N TYR A 56 -3.82 -5.57 -8.61
CA TYR A 56 -3.54 -6.06 -9.94
C TYR A 56 -2.63 -5.07 -10.65
N LEU A 57 -1.41 -5.50 -10.95
CA LEU A 57 -0.39 -4.67 -11.57
C LEU A 57 -0.47 -4.81 -13.08
N VAL A 58 -0.60 -3.71 -13.79
CA VAL A 58 -0.63 -3.63 -15.25
C VAL A 58 0.57 -2.84 -15.71
N ALA A 59 1.62 -3.53 -16.13
CA ALA A 59 2.84 -2.92 -16.64
C ALA A 59 2.68 -2.47 -18.12
N ASP A 60 1.81 -3.12 -18.87
CA ASP A 60 1.47 -2.78 -20.25
C ASP A 60 -0.01 -3.10 -20.51
N LYS A 61 -0.82 -2.05 -20.71
CA LYS A 61 -2.26 -2.15 -20.98
C LYS A 61 -2.57 -2.97 -22.24
N LYS A 62 -1.67 -3.00 -23.22
CA LYS A 62 -1.85 -3.77 -24.46
C LYS A 62 -1.83 -5.28 -24.21
N GLN A 63 -1.18 -5.73 -23.14
CA GLN A 63 -1.12 -7.13 -22.74
C GLN A 63 -2.17 -7.51 -21.68
N LEU A 64 -3.02 -6.55 -21.28
CA LEU A 64 -4.03 -6.77 -20.25
C LEU A 64 -5.14 -7.70 -20.74
N ASP A 65 -5.29 -8.84 -20.08
CA ASP A 65 -6.51 -9.64 -20.17
C ASP A 65 -7.63 -8.98 -19.36
N ARG A 66 -8.41 -8.12 -20.05
CA ARG A 66 -9.51 -7.36 -19.42
C ARG A 66 -10.55 -8.27 -18.77
N LYS A 67 -10.82 -9.46 -19.36
CA LYS A 67 -11.80 -10.40 -18.82
C LYS A 67 -11.34 -10.98 -17.50
N LYS A 68 -10.09 -11.43 -17.44
CA LYS A 68 -9.45 -11.93 -16.22
C LYS A 68 -9.36 -10.83 -15.16
N CYS A 69 -8.97 -9.64 -15.54
CA CYS A 69 -8.88 -8.49 -14.63
C CYS A 69 -10.25 -8.16 -14.03
N LYS A 70 -11.32 -8.06 -14.84
CA LYS A 70 -12.69 -7.82 -14.37
C LYS A 70 -13.18 -8.92 -13.42
N ALA A 71 -12.89 -10.18 -13.72
CA ALA A 71 -13.27 -11.29 -12.84
C ALA A 71 -12.59 -11.18 -11.47
N GLU A 72 -11.31 -10.81 -11.45
CA GLU A 72 -10.57 -10.62 -10.20
C GLU A 72 -11.11 -9.44 -9.38
N MET A 73 -11.39 -8.30 -10.03
CA MET A 73 -12.02 -7.15 -9.38
C MET A 73 -13.39 -7.47 -8.82
N SER A 74 -14.22 -8.24 -9.56
CA SER A 74 -15.54 -8.69 -9.08
C SER A 74 -15.41 -9.57 -7.83
N ARG A 75 -14.41 -10.46 -7.82
CA ARG A 75 -14.11 -11.27 -6.64
C ARG A 75 -13.74 -10.41 -5.44
N TRP A 76 -12.92 -9.38 -5.62
CA TRP A 76 -12.56 -8.47 -4.53
C TRP A 76 -13.79 -7.72 -3.99
N LEU A 77 -14.60 -7.14 -4.87
CA LEU A 77 -15.80 -6.40 -4.46
C LEU A 77 -16.80 -7.28 -3.68
N ALA A 78 -16.86 -8.58 -4.00
CA ALA A 78 -17.69 -9.54 -3.28
C ALA A 78 -17.07 -10.05 -1.97
N THR A 79 -15.80 -9.72 -1.69
CA THR A 79 -15.07 -10.26 -0.54
C THR A 79 -15.24 -9.37 0.69
N THR A 80 -15.78 -9.90 1.77
CA THR A 80 -15.82 -9.25 3.08
C THR A 80 -14.55 -9.59 3.86
N TYR A 81 -13.44 -8.91 3.55
CA TYR A 81 -12.10 -9.24 4.05
C TYR A 81 -12.04 -9.32 5.58
N GLY A 82 -12.60 -8.37 6.30
CA GLY A 82 -12.56 -8.31 7.76
C GLY A 82 -13.24 -9.46 8.47
N ALA A 83 -14.15 -10.17 7.79
CA ALA A 83 -14.90 -11.26 8.40
C ALA A 83 -14.05 -12.51 8.65
N TYR A 84 -13.13 -12.84 7.73
CA TYR A 84 -12.28 -14.02 7.85
C TYR A 84 -10.85 -13.72 8.27
N SER A 85 -10.39 -12.47 8.10
CA SER A 85 -9.05 -12.07 8.55
C SER A 85 -8.98 -11.75 10.04
N MET A 86 -10.13 -11.76 10.74
CA MET A 86 -10.27 -11.29 12.13
C MET A 86 -9.81 -9.83 12.32
N GLU A 87 -10.00 -9.01 11.31
CA GLU A 87 -9.65 -7.58 11.27
C GLU A 87 -10.93 -6.75 11.09
N PRO A 88 -11.76 -6.59 12.15
CA PRO A 88 -13.11 -6.02 12.04
C PRO A 88 -13.15 -4.57 11.54
N HIS A 89 -12.04 -3.85 11.62
CA HIS A 89 -11.93 -2.48 11.08
C HIS A 89 -12.09 -2.41 9.55
N TYR A 90 -11.93 -3.53 8.83
CA TYR A 90 -12.23 -3.59 7.39
C TYR A 90 -13.73 -3.74 7.09
N LEU A 91 -14.57 -4.17 8.04
CA LEU A 91 -15.99 -4.44 7.80
C LEU A 91 -16.81 -3.19 7.43
N THR A 92 -16.35 -2.01 7.84
CA THR A 92 -17.03 -0.74 7.60
C THR A 92 -16.50 0.03 6.39
N ILE A 93 -15.50 -0.53 5.70
CA ILE A 93 -14.90 0.13 4.54
C ILE A 93 -15.76 -0.15 3.31
N PRO A 94 -16.19 0.88 2.57
CA PRO A 94 -16.89 0.69 1.31
C PRO A 94 -16.04 -0.12 0.32
N HIS A 95 -16.66 -1.13 -0.29
CA HIS A 95 -15.99 -1.97 -1.27
C HIS A 95 -15.87 -1.21 -2.59
N ARG A 96 -14.67 -0.69 -2.87
CA ARG A 96 -14.38 0.08 -4.07
C ARG A 96 -13.04 -0.34 -4.63
N ILE A 97 -12.84 -0.05 -5.92
CA ILE A 97 -11.59 -0.24 -6.64
C ILE A 97 -11.13 1.11 -7.16
N TYR A 98 -9.85 1.35 -7.18
CA TYR A 98 -9.26 2.54 -7.78
C TYR A 98 -7.95 2.18 -8.47
N ALA A 99 -7.51 3.04 -9.37
CA ALA A 99 -6.25 2.90 -10.08
C ALA A 99 -5.25 3.95 -9.62
N GLU A 100 -4.03 3.51 -9.33
CA GLU A 100 -2.88 4.37 -9.05
C GLU A 100 -1.86 4.27 -10.18
N GLU A 101 -0.99 5.24 -10.25
CA GLU A 101 0.19 5.20 -11.11
C GLU A 101 1.04 3.97 -10.83
N PHE A 102 1.52 3.34 -11.90
CA PHE A 102 2.38 2.16 -11.80
C PHE A 102 3.81 2.58 -11.47
N LEU A 103 4.34 2.05 -10.38
CA LEU A 103 5.74 2.23 -10.01
C LEU A 103 6.58 1.17 -10.72
N ALA A 104 7.36 1.57 -11.71
CA ALA A 104 8.13 0.68 -12.58
C ALA A 104 9.11 -0.22 -11.80
N ASP A 105 9.66 0.31 -10.70
CA ASP A 105 10.63 -0.40 -9.87
C ASP A 105 9.97 -1.17 -8.72
N ALA A 106 8.68 -1.49 -8.82
CA ALA A 106 7.91 -2.12 -7.75
C ALA A 106 8.53 -3.43 -7.19
N ALA A 107 9.28 -4.17 -8.03
CA ALA A 107 10.01 -5.36 -7.59
C ALA A 107 11.23 -5.06 -6.71
N GLN A 108 11.75 -3.81 -6.76
CA GLN A 108 12.91 -3.36 -5.98
C GLN A 108 12.52 -2.45 -4.81
N LEU A 109 11.23 -2.17 -4.65
CA LEU A 109 10.75 -1.30 -3.58
C LEU A 109 11.01 -1.92 -2.22
N THR A 110 11.64 -1.13 -1.35
CA THR A 110 11.74 -1.47 0.06
C THR A 110 10.54 -0.89 0.81
N ASP A 111 9.80 -1.74 1.51
CA ASP A 111 8.75 -1.29 2.42
C ASP A 111 9.34 -0.87 3.76
N TYR A 112 9.04 0.32 4.20
CA TYR A 112 9.36 0.81 5.53
C TYR A 112 8.09 0.85 6.38
N LYS A 113 8.05 0.05 7.44
CA LYS A 113 6.90 -0.04 8.35
C LYS A 113 7.27 0.57 9.69
N PHE A 114 6.78 1.75 9.95
CA PHE A 114 6.95 2.41 11.24
C PHE A 114 5.94 1.84 12.24
N HIS A 115 6.46 1.29 13.32
CA HIS A 115 5.67 0.81 14.44
C HIS A 115 5.60 1.91 15.49
N CYS A 116 4.39 2.41 15.72
CA CYS A 116 4.16 3.52 16.65
C CYS A 116 3.26 3.07 17.80
N ALA A 117 3.48 3.62 18.99
CA ALA A 117 2.58 3.51 20.13
C ALA A 117 2.38 4.87 20.76
N ASN A 118 1.14 5.21 21.09
CA ASN A 118 0.77 6.50 21.68
C ASN A 118 1.29 7.73 20.91
N GLY A 119 1.36 7.62 19.57
CA GLY A 119 1.86 8.70 18.71
C GLY A 119 3.38 8.75 18.56
N GLU A 120 4.13 7.93 19.28
CA GLU A 120 5.59 7.89 19.21
C GLU A 120 6.06 6.70 18.36
N PRO A 121 6.97 6.91 17.40
CA PRO A 121 7.56 5.83 16.63
C PRO A 121 8.56 5.06 17.52
N LEU A 122 8.43 3.72 17.52
CA LEU A 122 9.27 2.83 18.34
C LEU A 122 10.39 2.22 17.51
N PHE A 123 10.04 1.63 16.37
CA PHE A 123 11.01 1.00 15.48
C PHE A 123 10.49 0.98 14.04
N VAL A 124 11.40 0.74 13.11
CA VAL A 124 11.10 0.57 11.68
C VAL A 124 11.41 -0.86 11.26
N LEU A 125 10.43 -1.53 10.66
CA LEU A 125 10.63 -2.79 9.97
C LEU A 125 10.78 -2.51 8.49
N THR A 126 11.92 -2.84 7.91
CA THR A 126 12.15 -2.78 6.46
C THR A 126 11.92 -4.15 5.84
N VAL A 127 11.19 -4.20 4.73
CA VAL A 127 10.98 -5.42 3.96
C VAL A 127 11.45 -5.15 2.54
N TYR A 128 12.40 -5.93 2.07
CA TYR A 128 13.03 -5.81 0.76
C TYR A 128 13.12 -7.18 0.07
N ASP A 129 13.50 -7.18 -1.19
CA ASP A 129 13.65 -8.39 -2.01
C ASP A 129 12.38 -9.24 -2.07
N ARG A 130 11.22 -8.57 -2.23
CA ARG A 130 9.94 -9.27 -2.41
C ARG A 130 9.85 -9.87 -3.79
N LYS A 131 9.73 -11.19 -3.84
CA LYS A 131 9.41 -11.88 -5.08
C LYS A 131 7.93 -11.75 -5.41
N THR A 132 7.61 -11.72 -6.69
CA THR A 132 6.24 -11.57 -7.19
C THR A 132 5.33 -12.77 -6.90
N ASP A 133 5.88 -13.87 -6.43
CA ASP A 133 5.19 -15.14 -6.14
C ASP A 133 4.60 -15.27 -4.72
N GLY A 134 4.60 -14.16 -3.97
CA GLY A 134 4.02 -14.14 -2.62
C GLY A 134 5.01 -14.44 -1.50
N ASP A 135 6.29 -14.57 -1.82
CA ASP A 135 7.36 -14.64 -0.82
C ASP A 135 7.37 -13.38 0.04
N ASN A 136 7.56 -13.55 1.34
CA ASN A 136 7.51 -12.44 2.30
C ASN A 136 8.74 -11.50 2.23
N GLY A 137 9.71 -11.77 1.35
CA GLY A 137 10.95 -11.03 1.26
C GLY A 137 11.83 -11.17 2.51
N MET A 138 12.97 -10.48 2.50
CA MET A 138 13.82 -10.36 3.69
C MET A 138 13.38 -9.15 4.50
N SER A 139 13.48 -9.23 5.82
CA SER A 139 13.12 -8.15 6.72
C SER A 139 14.18 -7.86 7.75
N LEU A 140 14.41 -6.57 8.01
CA LEU A 140 15.27 -6.09 9.09
C LEU A 140 14.51 -5.10 9.96
N SER A 141 14.70 -5.16 11.25
CA SER A 141 14.14 -4.19 12.20
C SER A 141 15.24 -3.28 12.73
N PHE A 142 14.94 -2.01 12.82
CA PHE A 142 15.83 -0.99 13.37
C PHE A 142 15.07 -0.17 14.41
N ASP A 143 15.75 0.15 15.52
CA ASP A 143 15.26 1.19 16.40
C ASP A 143 15.22 2.53 15.68
N ILE A 144 14.46 3.49 16.21
CA ILE A 144 14.27 4.78 15.55
C ILE A 144 15.58 5.58 15.41
N ASP A 145 16.58 5.29 16.24
CA ASP A 145 17.93 5.84 16.18
C ASP A 145 18.85 5.10 15.18
N ARG A 146 18.31 4.12 14.43
CA ARG A 146 19.01 3.26 13.45
C ARG A 146 19.95 2.21 14.02
N SER A 147 19.94 1.96 15.31
CA SER A 147 20.60 0.77 15.83
C SER A 147 19.81 -0.49 15.44
N PRO A 148 20.47 -1.63 15.13
CA PRO A 148 19.76 -2.87 14.88
C PRO A 148 18.94 -3.26 16.11
N ALA A 149 17.62 -3.23 16.02
CA ALA A 149 16.75 -3.79 17.03
C ALA A 149 17.00 -5.29 17.07
N GLY A 150 17.28 -5.83 18.24
CA GLY A 150 17.52 -7.26 18.42
C GLY A 150 16.41 -8.08 17.74
N CYS A 151 16.77 -9.15 17.04
CA CYS A 151 15.89 -9.98 16.23
C CYS A 151 14.59 -10.33 16.93
N TYR A 152 13.53 -9.60 16.65
CA TYR A 152 12.17 -10.01 16.96
C TYR A 152 11.67 -10.90 15.83
N ASN A 153 12.05 -12.18 15.86
CA ASN A 153 11.45 -13.20 15.01
C ASN A 153 9.99 -13.38 15.43
N ASN A 154 9.09 -13.24 14.43
CA ASN A 154 7.71 -13.75 14.43
C ASN A 154 6.61 -12.93 15.10
N TYR A 155 6.51 -11.64 14.85
CA TYR A 155 5.21 -10.99 15.04
C TYR A 155 4.70 -10.37 13.73
N ARG A 156 3.54 -10.86 13.26
CA ARG A 156 2.75 -10.18 12.23
C ARG A 156 2.18 -8.92 12.86
N VAL A 157 2.72 -7.78 12.54
CA VAL A 157 2.22 -6.50 13.03
C VAL A 157 1.62 -5.70 11.88
N LEU A 158 0.54 -5.03 12.21
CA LEU A 158 -0.37 -4.29 11.34
C LEU A 158 0.30 -3.15 10.57
N TRP A 159 -0.19 -2.92 9.37
CA TRP A 159 0.31 -1.99 8.38
C TRP A 159 -0.15 -0.55 8.60
N ILE A 160 0.76 0.40 8.60
CA ILE A 160 0.50 1.78 8.16
C ILE A 160 1.75 2.26 7.41
N GLY A 161 1.55 2.67 6.15
CA GLY A 161 2.36 3.63 5.48
C GLY A 161 3.35 3.14 4.45
N LEU A 162 3.18 3.71 3.32
CA LEU A 162 4.03 3.70 2.15
C LEU A 162 4.99 4.88 2.21
N TYR A 163 6.28 4.63 2.13
CA TYR A 163 7.24 5.66 1.77
C TYR A 163 8.20 5.12 0.73
N HIS A 164 8.30 5.82 -0.38
CA HIS A 164 9.35 5.63 -1.34
C HIS A 164 10.52 6.54 -0.92
N LEU A 165 11.58 5.97 -0.39
CA LEU A 165 12.85 6.67 -0.23
C LEU A 165 13.76 6.27 -1.38
N PRO A 166 14.42 7.23 -2.05
CA PRO A 166 15.33 6.92 -3.13
C PRO A 166 16.48 6.03 -2.63
N SER A 167 16.89 5.08 -3.46
CA SER A 167 17.90 4.06 -3.19
C SER A 167 19.32 4.60 -2.86
N ASN A 168 19.53 5.89 -2.94
CA ASN A 168 20.85 6.51 -2.88
C ASN A 168 21.26 7.09 -1.53
N GLY A 169 20.64 6.72 -0.45
CA GLY A 169 21.23 7.18 0.79
C GLY A 169 20.31 7.30 1.98
N PHE A 170 20.66 6.54 2.95
CA PHE A 170 20.27 6.76 4.34
C PHE A 170 20.76 8.11 4.91
N ALA A 171 21.40 8.96 4.10
CA ALA A 171 22.06 10.16 4.59
C ALA A 171 21.12 11.32 4.93
N GLU A 172 19.89 11.35 4.38
CA GLU A 172 18.94 12.44 4.57
C GLU A 172 17.50 12.00 4.82
N ALA A 173 17.29 11.00 5.68
CA ALA A 173 15.95 10.77 6.17
C ALA A 173 15.54 11.99 7.01
N PRO A 174 14.33 12.58 6.76
CA PRO A 174 13.84 13.67 7.57
C PRO A 174 13.86 13.26 9.04
N THR A 175 14.31 14.17 9.89
CA THR A 175 14.28 13.93 11.32
C THR A 175 12.85 13.67 11.75
N THR A 176 12.63 12.73 12.65
CA THR A 176 11.33 12.28 13.19
C THR A 176 10.42 13.47 13.57
N ALA A 177 10.99 14.60 13.93
CA ALA A 177 10.29 15.84 14.29
C ALA A 177 9.56 16.49 13.10
N SER A 178 9.90 16.22 11.85
CA SER A 178 9.23 16.78 10.67
C SER A 178 8.07 15.93 10.16
N LEU A 179 7.98 14.67 10.57
CA LEU A 179 6.94 13.73 10.14
C LEU A 179 5.74 13.67 11.10
N LEU A 180 5.87 14.27 12.30
CA LEU A 180 4.88 14.18 13.38
C LEU A 180 4.27 15.54 13.78
N LYS A 181 4.49 16.60 12.99
CA LYS A 181 3.84 17.89 13.21
C LYS A 181 2.55 18.03 12.43
#